data_112055b047ccee0e73996a57737ab7c8
#
_entry.id   112055b047ccee0e73996a57737ab7c8
#
_cell.length_a   1.000
_cell.length_b   1.000
_cell.length_c   1.000
_cell.angle_alpha   90.00
_cell.angle_beta   90.00
_cell.angle_gamma   90.00
#
_symmetry.space_group_name_H-M   'P 1'
#
loop_
_entity.id
_entity.type
_entity.pdbx_description
1 polymer ?
#
loop_
_entity_poly.entity_id
_entity_poly.type
_entity_poly.pdbx_seq_one_letter_code
_entity_poly.pdbx_strand_id
1 'polypeptide(L)'
;MRKNIVAGNWKMNKTLQEGIALAKELNETLANEKPNCDVIICTPFIHLASVTPLVDAAKIGVGAENCADKESGAYTGEVSAAMAVSYTHLRAHETCADL
;
A
#
# COMPACT_ATOMS: atom_id res chain seq x y z
N MET A 1 7.58 21.29 10.52
CA MET A 1 7.41 20.24 11.55
C MET A 1 7.21 18.89 10.87
N ARG A 2 7.93 17.89 11.31
CA ARG A 2 7.79 16.55 10.75
C ARG A 2 6.53 15.88 11.26
N LYS A 3 5.80 15.24 10.37
CA LYS A 3 4.69 14.38 10.75
C LYS A 3 5.21 13.01 11.10
N ASN A 4 4.60 12.38 12.08
CA ASN A 4 4.86 10.98 12.37
C ASN A 4 4.17 10.12 11.33
N ILE A 5 4.79 9.01 10.97
CA ILE A 5 4.24 8.07 10.00
C ILE A 5 4.16 6.70 10.66
N VAL A 6 3.00 6.08 10.57
CA VAL A 6 2.81 4.69 10.99
C VAL A 6 2.65 3.87 9.72
N ALA A 7 3.60 2.99 9.46
CA ALA A 7 3.58 2.14 8.28
C ALA A 7 3.34 0.69 8.69
N GLY A 8 2.24 0.12 8.23
CA GLY A 8 1.90 -1.27 8.49
C GLY A 8 2.46 -2.16 7.40
N ASN A 9 3.35 -3.06 7.76
CA ASN A 9 3.92 -4.03 6.83
C ASN A 9 3.14 -5.34 6.95
N TRP A 10 2.37 -5.66 5.90
CA TRP A 10 1.55 -6.87 5.91
C TRP A 10 2.37 -8.15 5.71
N LYS A 11 3.58 -8.01 5.18
CA LYS A 11 4.45 -9.15 4.88
C LYS A 11 3.74 -10.13 3.94
N MET A 12 4.00 -11.43 4.05
CA MET A 12 3.35 -12.43 3.21
C MET A 12 2.13 -12.98 3.95
N ASN A 13 1.10 -12.14 4.07
CA ASN A 13 -0.11 -12.49 4.79
C ASN A 13 -1.33 -12.00 4.04
N LYS A 14 -2.46 -12.57 4.37
CA LYS A 14 -3.79 -12.21 3.89
C LYS A 14 -4.08 -12.68 2.48
N THR A 15 -5.09 -13.51 2.36
CA THR A 15 -5.70 -13.81 1.06
C THR A 15 -6.40 -12.55 0.56
N LEU A 16 -6.85 -12.58 -0.70
CA LEU A 16 -7.53 -11.41 -1.27
C LEU A 16 -8.72 -10.97 -0.42
N GLN A 17 -9.57 -11.88 0.00
CA GLN A 17 -10.74 -11.55 0.79
C GLN A 17 -10.39 -11.03 2.18
N GLU A 18 -9.39 -11.62 2.81
CA GLU A 18 -8.91 -11.16 4.11
C GLU A 18 -8.32 -9.76 4.02
N GLY A 19 -7.59 -9.48 2.95
CA GLY A 19 -6.99 -8.16 2.73
C GLY A 19 -8.06 -7.09 2.50
N ILE A 20 -9.09 -7.42 1.73
CA ILE A 20 -10.21 -6.51 1.50
C ILE A 20 -10.92 -6.18 2.82
N ALA A 21 -11.19 -7.20 3.63
CA ALA A 21 -11.86 -7.02 4.90
C ALA A 21 -11.04 -6.15 5.85
N LEU A 22 -9.73 -6.40 5.93
CA LEU A 22 -8.85 -5.61 6.79
C LEU A 22 -8.77 -4.16 6.33
N ALA A 23 -8.68 -3.92 5.03
CA ALA A 23 -8.62 -2.57 4.50
C ALA A 23 -9.89 -1.77 4.81
N LYS A 24 -11.05 -2.40 4.67
CA LYS A 24 -12.33 -1.76 5.00
C LYS A 24 -12.39 -1.40 6.49
N GLU A 25 -11.98 -2.32 7.34
CA GLU A 25 -11.97 -2.10 8.79
C GLU A 25 -11.04 -0.95 9.17
N LEU A 26 -9.85 -0.92 8.59
CA LEU A 26 -8.89 0.17 8.85
C LEU A 26 -9.45 1.51 8.39
N ASN A 27 -10.07 1.55 7.22
CA ASN A 27 -10.63 2.78 6.69
C ASN A 27 -11.73 3.32 7.60
N GLU A 28 -12.60 2.46 8.09
CA GLU A 28 -13.68 2.85 9.01
C GLU A 28 -13.12 3.32 10.36
N THR A 29 -12.15 2.58 10.90
CA THR A 29 -11.55 2.94 12.19
C THR A 29 -10.89 4.32 12.12
N LEU A 30 -10.12 4.58 11.06
CA LEU A 30 -9.44 5.87 10.92
C LEU A 30 -10.39 7.01 10.57
N ALA A 31 -11.55 6.71 10.01
CA ALA A 31 -12.58 7.73 9.80
C ALA A 31 -13.16 8.21 11.12
N ASN A 32 -13.25 7.30 12.12
CA ASN A 32 -13.82 7.62 13.42
C ASN A 32 -12.77 8.14 14.40
N GLU A 33 -11.55 7.59 14.34
CA GLU A 33 -10.45 7.94 15.23
C GLU A 33 -9.38 8.68 14.43
N LYS A 34 -9.48 9.95 14.30
CA LYS A 34 -8.54 10.73 13.48
C LYS A 34 -7.17 10.80 14.13
N PRO A 35 -6.23 9.91 13.78
CA PRO A 35 -4.91 9.92 14.41
C PRO A 35 -4.10 11.15 14.00
N ASN A 36 -3.16 11.52 14.84
CA ASN A 36 -2.29 12.66 14.60
C ASN A 36 -1.02 12.25 13.86
N CYS A 37 -1.16 11.37 12.88
CA CYS A 37 -0.04 10.85 12.09
C CYS A 37 -0.55 10.42 10.72
N ASP A 38 0.38 10.28 9.77
CA ASP A 38 0.06 9.68 8.48
C ASP A 38 0.08 8.17 8.62
N VAL A 39 -0.83 7.49 7.96
CA VAL A 39 -0.93 6.03 7.99
C VAL A 39 -0.68 5.50 6.59
N ILE A 40 0.22 4.54 6.50
CA ILE A 40 0.56 3.87 5.24
C ILE A 40 0.44 2.37 5.47
N ILE A 41 -0.16 1.66 4.52
CA ILE A 41 -0.16 0.19 4.54
C ILE A 41 0.64 -0.31 3.35
N CYS A 42 1.53 -1.25 3.61
CA CYS A 42 2.36 -1.86 2.58
C CYS A 42 1.95 -3.31 2.44
N THR A 43 1.38 -3.64 1.30
CA THR A 43 0.72 -4.92 1.10
C THR A 43 1.43 -5.75 0.03
N PRO A 44 1.22 -7.08 0.04
CA PRO A 44 1.60 -7.90 -1.12
C PRO A 44 0.93 -7.38 -2.40
N PHE A 45 1.55 -7.65 -3.55
CA PHE A 45 1.06 -7.14 -4.83
C PHE A 45 -0.40 -7.47 -5.11
N ILE A 46 -0.87 -8.64 -4.66
CA ILE A 46 -2.23 -9.08 -4.95
C ILE A 46 -3.30 -8.16 -4.37
N HIS A 47 -2.94 -7.33 -3.39
CA HIS A 47 -3.90 -6.45 -2.71
C HIS A 47 -3.95 -5.05 -3.29
N LEU A 48 -2.95 -4.63 -4.07
CA LEU A 48 -2.84 -3.23 -4.48
C LEU A 48 -4.07 -2.73 -5.23
N ALA A 49 -4.47 -3.45 -6.27
CA ALA A 49 -5.59 -3.02 -7.10
C ALA A 49 -6.94 -3.06 -6.36
N SER A 50 -7.09 -3.99 -5.42
CA SER A 50 -8.35 -4.18 -4.70
C SER A 50 -8.48 -3.27 -3.48
N VAL A 51 -7.37 -2.98 -2.81
CA VAL A 51 -7.37 -2.20 -1.57
C VAL A 51 -7.35 -0.70 -1.85
N THR A 52 -6.61 -0.26 -2.86
CA THR A 52 -6.46 1.16 -3.15
C THR A 52 -7.79 1.90 -3.29
N PRO A 53 -8.79 1.40 -4.04
CA PRO A 53 -10.05 2.12 -4.14
C PRO A 53 -10.94 2.02 -2.91
N LEU A 54 -10.62 1.13 -1.95
CA LEU A 54 -11.42 0.94 -0.75
C LEU A 54 -11.06 1.90 0.39
N VAL A 55 -9.89 2.51 0.32
CA VAL A 55 -9.42 3.39 1.39
C VAL A 55 -9.39 4.84 0.92
N ASP A 56 -9.58 5.75 1.86
CA ASP A 56 -9.52 7.18 1.57
C ASP A 56 -8.06 7.61 1.47
N ALA A 57 -7.65 8.03 0.26
CA ALA A 57 -6.28 8.43 -0.01
C ALA A 57 -5.81 9.59 0.88
N ALA A 58 -6.74 10.39 1.38
CA ALA A 58 -6.39 11.47 2.30
C ALA A 58 -6.02 10.96 3.69
N LYS A 59 -6.36 9.71 4.01
CA LYS A 59 -6.15 9.13 5.34
C LYS A 59 -5.15 7.99 5.33
N ILE A 60 -5.15 7.17 4.29
CA ILE A 60 -4.32 5.97 4.21
C ILE A 60 -3.60 5.95 2.88
N GLY A 61 -2.27 5.92 2.93
CA GLY A 61 -1.46 5.66 1.75
C GLY A 61 -1.31 4.15 1.56
N VAL A 62 -1.32 3.69 0.32
CA VAL A 62 -1.15 2.28 -0.01
C VAL A 62 0.13 2.15 -0.84
N GLY A 63 1.02 1.28 -0.40
CA GLY A 63 2.27 1.02 -1.10
C GLY A 63 2.53 -0.46 -1.27
N ALA A 64 3.43 -0.78 -2.19
CA ALA A 64 3.92 -2.12 -2.38
C ALA A 64 5.02 -2.43 -1.38
N GLU A 65 5.25 -3.71 -1.12
CA GLU A 65 6.30 -4.14 -0.20
C GLU A 65 7.68 -4.18 -0.88
N ASN A 66 7.69 -4.40 -2.18
CA ASN A 66 8.92 -4.35 -2.97
C ASN A 66 8.59 -4.10 -4.44
N CYS A 67 9.60 -3.99 -5.26
CA CYS A 67 9.44 -3.95 -6.71
C CYS A 67 10.76 -4.38 -7.35
N ALA A 68 10.70 -4.74 -8.63
CA ALA A 68 11.89 -5.04 -9.40
C ALA A 68 12.61 -3.75 -9.78
N ASP A 69 13.92 -3.83 -9.98
CA ASP A 69 14.75 -2.69 -10.36
C ASP A 69 14.79 -2.46 -11.87
N LYS A 70 13.91 -3.10 -12.62
CA LYS A 70 13.81 -2.98 -14.08
C LYS A 70 12.44 -2.44 -14.46
N GLU A 71 12.39 -1.68 -15.53
CA GLU A 71 11.11 -1.10 -16.00
C GLU A 71 10.23 -2.15 -16.66
N SER A 72 10.83 -3.08 -17.38
CA SER A 72 10.12 -4.15 -18.07
C SER A 72 11.11 -5.24 -18.46
N GLY A 73 10.60 -6.34 -19.00
CA GLY A 73 11.44 -7.41 -19.49
C GLY A 73 10.96 -8.79 -19.11
N ALA A 74 11.82 -9.76 -19.31
CA ALA A 74 11.51 -11.18 -19.09
C ALA A 74 11.72 -11.61 -17.64
N TYR A 75 11.31 -10.77 -16.71
CA TYR A 75 11.44 -11.04 -15.26
C TYR A 75 10.13 -11.62 -14.73
N THR A 76 9.88 -12.84 -15.11
CA THR A 76 8.63 -13.53 -14.79
C THR A 76 8.35 -13.55 -13.30
N GLY A 77 7.15 -13.14 -12.94
CA GLY A 77 6.72 -13.10 -11.54
C GLY A 77 7.05 -11.79 -10.82
N GLU A 78 7.85 -10.92 -11.45
CA GLU A 78 8.23 -9.65 -10.81
C GLU A 78 7.29 -8.51 -11.21
N VAL A 79 7.27 -7.48 -10.39
CA VAL A 79 6.45 -6.28 -10.60
C VAL A 79 7.38 -5.07 -10.58
N SER A 80 7.32 -4.25 -11.63
CA SER A 80 8.11 -3.03 -11.69
C SER A 80 7.49 -1.92 -10.81
N ALA A 81 8.28 -0.90 -10.52
CA ALA A 81 7.78 0.25 -9.77
C ALA A 81 6.62 0.94 -10.51
N ALA A 82 6.72 1.07 -11.83
CA ALA A 82 5.66 1.68 -12.62
C ALA A 82 4.36 0.88 -12.54
N MET A 83 4.44 -0.45 -12.55
CA MET A 83 3.27 -1.30 -12.38
C MET A 83 2.64 -1.12 -10.99
N ALA A 84 3.47 -1.06 -9.97
CA ALA A 84 2.99 -0.89 -8.60
C ALA A 84 2.32 0.46 -8.38
N VAL A 85 2.95 1.55 -8.81
CA VAL A 85 2.37 2.89 -8.59
C VAL A 85 1.13 3.15 -9.42
N SER A 86 0.86 2.35 -10.44
CA SER A 86 -0.39 2.48 -11.21
C SER A 86 -1.62 2.19 -10.35
N TYR A 87 -1.44 1.51 -9.22
CA TYR A 87 -2.52 1.14 -8.30
C TYR A 87 -2.34 1.64 -6.87
N THR A 88 -1.35 2.50 -6.61
CA THR A 88 -1.14 3.00 -5.26
C THR A 88 -1.48 4.48 -5.17
N HIS A 89 -1.68 4.97 -3.95
CA HIS A 89 -1.86 6.40 -3.69
C HIS A 89 -0.52 7.10 -3.42
N LEU A 90 0.58 6.33 -3.40
CA LEU A 90 1.90 6.88 -3.16
C LEU A 90 2.61 7.10 -4.49
N ARG A 91 3.53 8.07 -4.49
CA ARG A 91 4.42 8.25 -5.63
C ARG A 91 5.43 7.11 -5.66
N ALA A 92 6.09 6.90 -6.81
CA ALA A 92 7.02 5.80 -6.98
C ALA A 92 8.10 5.77 -5.90
N HIS A 93 8.64 6.92 -5.52
CA HIS A 93 9.70 7.01 -4.52
C HIS A 93 9.19 6.88 -3.08
N GLU A 94 7.90 6.79 -2.89
CA GLU A 94 7.26 6.63 -1.58
C GLU A 94 6.75 5.21 -1.35
N THR A 95 7.06 4.28 -2.22
CA THR A 95 6.70 2.87 -2.04
C THR A 95 7.58 2.27 -0.96
N CYS A 96 7.14 1.16 -0.37
CA CYS A 96 7.92 0.48 0.66
C CYS A 96 9.26 -0.02 0.14
N ALA A 97 9.37 -0.29 -1.14
CA ALA A 97 10.61 -0.75 -1.75
C ALA A 97 11.72 0.31 -1.70
N ASP A 98 11.34 1.56 -1.58
CA ASP A 98 12.28 2.67 -1.55
C ASP A 98 12.73 3.05 -0.13
N LEU A 99 12.19 2.40 0.85
CA LEU A 99 12.46 2.73 2.26
C LEU A 99 13.70 2.01 2.84
#